data_f8bdfa3fe18e694a6d240784c9987aef
#
_entry.id   f8bdfa3fe18e694a6d240784c9987aef
#
_cell.length_a   1.000
_cell.length_b   1.000
_cell.length_c   1.000
_cell.angle_alpha   90.00
_cell.angle_beta   90.00
_cell.angle_gamma   90.00
#
_symmetry.space_group_name_H-M   'P 1'
#
loop_
_entity.id
_entity.type
_entity.pdbx_description
1 polymer ?
#
loop_
_entity_poly.entity_id
_entity_poly.type
_entity_poly.pdbx_seq_one_letter_code
_entity_poly.pdbx_strand_id
1 'polypeptide(L)'
;MPRELLTVDESPLGISWVVDEPMQRASHALAAGGKVWFVDPVEVGDVVDRGAALGEPAGVLQLLDRHNRDCAAVAERLGAPLLQVPDEVPDSPFEAHPVVRIPRWKETALWWPEHRALVVAEVVGTIPAFNAGRGGVGMHPTLRPWPPGSLREFEPEHLLVGHGAPVHGPEAATGLERAYELSRRDIPRALIGIVKSGR
;
A
#
# COMPACT_ATOMS: atom_id res chain seq x y z
N MET A 1 -14.43 -9.64 16.96
CA MET A 1 -14.56 -8.23 17.36
C MET A 1 -14.74 -7.39 16.11
N PRO A 2 -15.52 -6.32 16.15
CA PRO A 2 -15.56 -5.40 15.01
C PRO A 2 -14.15 -4.85 14.76
N ARG A 3 -13.84 -4.56 13.50
CA ARG A 3 -12.58 -3.91 13.11
C ARG A 3 -12.62 -2.46 13.59
N GLU A 4 -11.50 -1.93 14.05
CA GLU A 4 -11.34 -0.55 14.47
C GLU A 4 -10.27 0.15 13.64
N LEU A 5 -10.36 1.48 13.56
CA LEU A 5 -9.37 2.31 12.88
C LEU A 5 -8.22 2.62 13.85
N LEU A 6 -6.99 2.37 13.41
CA LEU A 6 -5.79 2.84 14.10
C LEU A 6 -5.53 4.31 13.76
N THR A 7 -5.62 4.68 12.49
CA THR A 7 -5.42 6.06 12.02
C THR A 7 -6.12 6.28 10.69
N VAL A 8 -6.43 7.54 10.43
CA VAL A 8 -6.88 8.05 9.13
C VAL A 8 -5.98 9.22 8.77
N ASP A 9 -5.48 9.22 7.56
CA ASP A 9 -4.63 10.25 6.97
C ASP A 9 -5.36 10.89 5.80
N GLU A 10 -5.54 12.20 5.85
CA GLU A 10 -6.12 13.00 4.78
C GLU A 10 -5.03 13.85 4.12
N SER A 11 -4.93 13.76 2.81
CA SER A 11 -3.89 14.42 2.03
C SER A 11 -4.50 14.97 0.72
N PRO A 12 -3.75 15.75 -0.06
CA PRO A 12 -4.20 16.17 -1.40
C PRO A 12 -4.51 15.00 -2.35
N LEU A 13 -4.05 13.79 -2.05
CA LEU A 13 -4.32 12.59 -2.85
C LEU A 13 -5.69 11.98 -2.55
N GLY A 14 -6.25 12.26 -1.36
CA GLY A 14 -7.47 11.64 -0.86
C GLY A 14 -7.34 11.18 0.60
N ILE A 15 -7.88 10.00 0.90
CA ILE A 15 -7.92 9.44 2.26
C ILE A 15 -7.19 8.11 2.30
N SER A 16 -6.28 7.95 3.26
CA SER A 16 -5.68 6.67 3.64
C SER A 16 -6.13 6.27 5.03
N TRP A 17 -6.34 4.98 5.27
CA TRP A 17 -6.70 4.49 6.60
C TRP A 17 -5.97 3.19 6.93
N VAL A 18 -5.70 3.00 8.21
CA VAL A 18 -5.01 1.84 8.76
C VAL A 18 -5.92 1.16 9.78
N VAL A 19 -6.06 -0.15 9.68
CA VAL A 19 -6.85 -0.96 10.63
C VAL A 19 -6.02 -1.26 11.87
N ASP A 20 -6.66 -1.19 13.06
CA ASP A 20 -6.03 -1.56 14.33
C ASP A 20 -5.96 -3.09 14.47
N GLU A 21 -4.88 -3.63 13.96
CA GLU A 21 -4.56 -5.06 13.97
C GLU A 21 -3.04 -5.27 13.86
N PRO A 22 -2.49 -6.46 14.16
CA PRO A 22 -1.05 -6.69 14.14
C PRO A 22 -0.36 -6.38 12.82
N MET A 23 -1.04 -6.61 11.69
CA MET A 23 -0.51 -6.33 10.35
C MET A 23 -0.80 -4.91 9.87
N GLN A 24 -1.60 -4.13 10.62
CA GLN A 24 -1.93 -2.74 10.28
C GLN A 24 -2.22 -2.55 8.79
N ARG A 25 -3.19 -3.33 8.27
CA ARG A 25 -3.58 -3.21 6.85
C ARG A 25 -3.99 -1.79 6.55
N ALA A 26 -3.36 -1.21 5.55
CA ALA A 26 -3.66 0.12 5.07
C ALA A 26 -4.40 0.06 3.74
N SER A 27 -5.29 1.00 3.52
CA SER A 27 -6.11 1.14 2.32
C SER A 27 -6.18 2.60 1.93
N HIS A 28 -6.47 2.88 0.67
CA HIS A 28 -6.48 4.25 0.17
C HIS A 28 -7.69 4.50 -0.73
N ALA A 29 -8.27 5.70 -0.64
CA ALA A 29 -9.23 6.25 -1.59
C ALA A 29 -8.56 7.46 -2.25
N LEU A 30 -8.16 7.31 -3.52
CA LEU A 30 -7.40 8.31 -4.28
C LEU A 30 -8.32 9.07 -5.21
N ALA A 31 -8.35 10.39 -5.11
CA ALA A 31 -9.29 11.24 -5.84
C ALA A 31 -8.58 12.10 -6.89
N ALA A 32 -9.05 12.02 -8.13
CA ALA A 32 -8.56 12.85 -9.23
C ALA A 32 -9.67 13.14 -10.24
N GLY A 33 -9.75 14.36 -10.74
CA GLY A 33 -10.67 14.73 -11.81
C GLY A 33 -12.15 14.44 -11.53
N GLY A 34 -12.57 14.50 -10.26
CA GLY A 34 -13.95 14.18 -9.84
C GLY A 34 -14.25 12.67 -9.72
N LYS A 35 -13.26 11.82 -9.93
CA LYS A 35 -13.32 10.37 -9.77
C LYS A 35 -12.54 9.93 -8.52
N VAL A 36 -12.87 8.74 -7.97
CA VAL A 36 -12.16 8.13 -6.85
C VAL A 36 -11.89 6.64 -7.12
N TRP A 37 -10.68 6.20 -6.80
CA TRP A 37 -10.24 4.80 -6.86
C TRP A 37 -9.89 4.31 -5.48
N PHE A 38 -10.40 3.14 -5.13
CA PHE A 38 -10.12 2.48 -3.86
C PHE A 38 -9.03 1.44 -4.04
N VAL A 39 -7.92 1.57 -3.30
CA VAL A 39 -6.78 0.66 -3.37
C VAL A 39 -6.80 -0.27 -2.16
N ASP A 40 -6.86 -1.57 -2.42
CA ASP A 40 -6.86 -2.65 -1.42
C ASP A 40 -7.78 -2.35 -0.23
N PRO A 41 -9.07 -1.98 -0.43
CA PRO A 41 -9.91 -1.49 0.65
C PRO A 41 -10.23 -2.56 1.70
N VAL A 42 -10.19 -2.12 2.95
CA VAL A 42 -10.75 -2.83 4.12
C VAL A 42 -11.88 -1.99 4.69
N GLU A 43 -13.09 -2.56 4.77
CA GLU A 43 -14.23 -1.87 5.37
C GLU A 43 -14.10 -1.80 6.88
N VAL A 44 -14.09 -0.58 7.41
CA VAL A 44 -14.09 -0.31 8.84
C VAL A 44 -14.69 1.07 9.10
N GLY A 45 -15.66 1.14 10.02
CA GLY A 45 -16.37 2.40 10.27
C GLY A 45 -17.02 2.97 9.00
N ASP A 46 -16.84 4.27 8.77
CA ASP A 46 -17.42 5.04 7.67
C ASP A 46 -16.39 5.42 6.57
N VAL A 47 -15.14 4.89 6.64
CA VAL A 47 -14.05 5.38 5.79
C VAL A 47 -14.28 5.16 4.30
N VAL A 48 -14.98 4.08 3.92
CA VAL A 48 -15.32 3.85 2.50
C VAL A 48 -16.36 4.86 2.03
N ASP A 49 -17.34 5.24 2.86
CA ASP A 49 -18.32 6.27 2.53
C ASP A 49 -17.67 7.66 2.45
N ARG A 50 -16.75 7.95 3.35
CA ARG A 50 -15.93 9.19 3.30
C ARG A 50 -15.09 9.23 2.02
N GLY A 51 -14.47 8.10 1.65
CA GLY A 51 -13.75 7.98 0.38
C GLY A 51 -14.67 8.20 -0.82
N ALA A 52 -15.85 7.59 -0.84
CA ALA A 52 -16.82 7.75 -1.92
C ALA A 52 -17.37 9.18 -2.05
N ALA A 53 -17.35 9.96 -0.97
CA ALA A 53 -17.74 11.37 -1.00
C ALA A 53 -16.70 12.27 -1.71
N LEU A 54 -15.49 11.79 -2.01
CA LEU A 54 -14.45 12.55 -2.72
C LEU A 54 -14.70 12.65 -4.23
N GLY A 55 -15.52 11.77 -4.80
CA GLY A 55 -15.79 11.76 -6.23
C GLY A 55 -16.60 10.54 -6.66
N GLU A 56 -16.86 10.41 -7.97
CA GLU A 56 -17.51 9.26 -8.54
C GLU A 56 -16.61 8.01 -8.41
N PRO A 57 -17.07 6.90 -7.81
CA PRO A 57 -16.31 5.66 -7.71
C PRO A 57 -15.96 5.11 -9.10
N ALA A 58 -14.69 5.17 -9.47
CA ALA A 58 -14.20 4.79 -10.81
C ALA A 58 -13.53 3.40 -10.83
N GLY A 59 -13.15 2.87 -9.68
CA GLY A 59 -12.58 1.52 -9.60
C GLY A 59 -12.18 1.11 -8.20
N VAL A 60 -12.11 -0.20 -8.00
CA VAL A 60 -11.47 -0.84 -6.85
C VAL A 60 -10.25 -1.59 -7.37
N LEU A 61 -9.07 -1.27 -6.86
CA LEU A 61 -7.79 -1.75 -7.33
C LEU A 61 -7.21 -2.70 -6.30
N GLN A 62 -7.15 -3.99 -6.62
CA GLN A 62 -6.46 -4.99 -5.83
C GLN A 62 -5.04 -5.11 -6.37
N LEU A 63 -4.04 -4.53 -5.70
CA LEU A 63 -2.67 -4.46 -6.22
C LEU A 63 -1.85 -5.74 -6.02
N LEU A 64 -2.29 -6.64 -5.14
CA LEU A 64 -1.63 -7.91 -4.87
C LEU A 64 -2.62 -9.07 -4.98
N ASP A 65 -2.24 -10.17 -5.65
CA ASP A 65 -3.10 -11.32 -5.93
C ASP A 65 -3.69 -12.00 -4.69
N ARG A 66 -3.10 -11.81 -3.51
CA ARG A 66 -3.60 -12.32 -2.22
C ARG A 66 -4.21 -11.25 -1.30
N HIS A 67 -4.25 -9.97 -1.71
CA HIS A 67 -4.94 -8.90 -0.99
C HIS A 67 -6.44 -8.87 -1.32
N ASN A 68 -7.12 -10.00 -1.20
CA ASN A 68 -8.57 -10.03 -1.46
C ASN A 68 -9.31 -8.99 -0.59
N ARG A 69 -8.92 -8.88 0.69
CA ARG A 69 -9.50 -7.92 1.64
C ARG A 69 -11.02 -7.84 1.48
N ASP A 70 -11.59 -6.64 1.41
CA ASP A 70 -13.00 -6.42 1.10
C ASP A 70 -13.20 -5.87 -0.33
N CYS A 71 -12.19 -6.04 -1.22
CA CYS A 71 -12.19 -5.44 -2.57
C CYS A 71 -13.45 -5.76 -3.38
N ALA A 72 -13.87 -7.03 -3.41
CA ALA A 72 -15.05 -7.45 -4.17
C ALA A 72 -16.34 -6.86 -3.58
N ALA A 73 -16.50 -6.87 -2.25
CA ALA A 73 -17.67 -6.33 -1.57
C ALA A 73 -17.77 -4.80 -1.75
N VAL A 74 -16.63 -4.09 -1.65
CA VAL A 74 -16.58 -2.64 -1.87
C VAL A 74 -16.89 -2.29 -3.33
N ALA A 75 -16.35 -3.05 -4.29
CA ALA A 75 -16.64 -2.85 -5.71
C ALA A 75 -18.13 -3.04 -6.03
N GLU A 76 -18.73 -4.10 -5.51
CA GLU A 76 -20.17 -4.37 -5.65
C GLU A 76 -21.01 -3.25 -5.02
N ARG A 77 -20.69 -2.86 -3.77
CA ARG A 77 -21.40 -1.81 -3.04
C ARG A 77 -21.36 -0.45 -3.75
N LEU A 78 -20.23 -0.11 -4.33
CA LEU A 78 -20.02 1.17 -5.02
C LEU A 78 -20.42 1.14 -6.50
N GLY A 79 -20.77 -0.03 -7.06
CA GLY A 79 -21.04 -0.19 -8.49
C GLY A 79 -19.83 0.09 -9.38
N ALA A 80 -18.62 -0.06 -8.83
CA ALA A 80 -17.36 0.23 -9.50
C ALA A 80 -16.67 -1.05 -10.00
N PRO A 81 -15.90 -1.02 -11.10
CA PRO A 81 -15.15 -2.18 -11.57
C PRO A 81 -14.07 -2.60 -10.58
N LEU A 82 -13.89 -3.91 -10.39
CA LEU A 82 -12.76 -4.51 -9.66
C LEU A 82 -11.63 -4.84 -10.64
N LEU A 83 -10.47 -4.23 -10.46
CA LEU A 83 -9.26 -4.50 -11.22
C LEU A 83 -8.25 -5.25 -10.34
N GLN A 84 -7.95 -6.49 -10.69
CA GLN A 84 -7.04 -7.34 -9.90
C GLN A 84 -5.65 -7.38 -10.54
N VAL A 85 -4.63 -6.94 -9.80
CA VAL A 85 -3.24 -6.86 -10.24
C VAL A 85 -3.13 -6.24 -11.64
N PRO A 86 -3.69 -5.04 -11.83
CA PRO A 86 -3.85 -4.46 -13.16
C PRO A 86 -2.51 -4.18 -13.83
N ASP A 87 -2.45 -4.38 -15.14
CA ASP A 87 -1.34 -3.90 -15.97
C ASP A 87 -1.57 -2.45 -16.44
N GLU A 88 -2.83 -1.98 -16.36
CA GLU A 88 -3.23 -0.59 -16.61
C GLU A 88 -4.48 -0.25 -15.79
N VAL A 89 -4.70 1.02 -15.49
CA VAL A 89 -5.91 1.54 -14.86
C VAL A 89 -6.55 2.55 -15.80
N PRO A 90 -7.55 2.14 -16.59
CA PRO A 90 -8.16 3.01 -17.60
C PRO A 90 -8.75 4.29 -16.99
N ASP A 91 -8.71 5.38 -17.74
CA ASP A 91 -9.27 6.69 -17.39
C ASP A 91 -8.80 7.24 -16.02
N SER A 92 -7.62 6.85 -15.59
CA SER A 92 -6.99 7.27 -14.34
C SER A 92 -5.68 8.04 -14.59
N PRO A 93 -5.18 8.78 -13.59
CA PRO A 93 -3.87 9.41 -13.67
C PRO A 93 -2.72 8.46 -13.30
N PHE A 94 -3.00 7.18 -13.08
CA PHE A 94 -2.02 6.21 -12.55
C PHE A 94 -1.34 5.43 -13.67
N GLU A 95 -0.02 5.30 -13.56
CA GLU A 95 0.79 4.37 -14.33
C GLU A 95 0.95 3.07 -13.51
N ALA A 96 0.59 1.93 -14.09
CA ALA A 96 0.70 0.63 -13.42
C ALA A 96 2.05 -0.02 -13.74
N HIS A 97 2.80 -0.36 -12.69
CA HIS A 97 4.14 -0.94 -12.80
C HIS A 97 4.19 -2.34 -12.18
N PRO A 98 4.46 -3.40 -12.96
CA PRO A 98 4.69 -4.74 -12.42
C PRO A 98 5.90 -4.77 -11.49
N VAL A 99 5.73 -5.15 -10.21
CA VAL A 99 6.83 -5.19 -9.24
C VAL A 99 7.28 -6.60 -8.94
N VAL A 100 6.34 -7.49 -8.66
CA VAL A 100 6.61 -8.91 -8.40
C VAL A 100 5.76 -9.75 -9.35
N ARG A 101 6.36 -10.75 -9.99
CA ARG A 101 5.68 -11.69 -10.91
C ARG A 101 6.24 -13.10 -10.71
N ILE A 102 6.00 -13.67 -9.51
CA ILE A 102 6.35 -15.06 -9.20
C ILE A 102 5.09 -15.83 -8.80
N PRO A 103 5.12 -17.19 -8.83
CA PRO A 103 3.98 -17.99 -8.39
C PRO A 103 3.53 -17.59 -6.97
N ARG A 104 2.23 -17.34 -6.80
CA ARG A 104 1.59 -16.93 -5.55
C ARG A 104 2.03 -15.54 -5.01
N TRP A 105 2.68 -14.72 -5.85
CA TRP A 105 2.95 -13.34 -5.56
C TRP A 105 3.00 -12.53 -6.85
N LYS A 106 1.90 -11.92 -7.18
CA LYS A 106 1.82 -10.95 -8.27
C LYS A 106 1.42 -9.61 -7.68
N GLU A 107 2.27 -8.63 -7.80
CA GLU A 107 2.06 -7.28 -7.28
C GLU A 107 2.31 -6.24 -8.36
N THR A 108 1.38 -5.29 -8.46
CA THR A 108 1.50 -4.08 -9.27
C THR A 108 1.60 -2.89 -8.33
N ALA A 109 2.55 -1.99 -8.56
CA ALA A 109 2.57 -0.66 -7.95
C ALA A 109 1.87 0.34 -8.87
N LEU A 110 1.34 1.42 -8.29
CA LEU A 110 0.83 2.56 -9.03
C LEU A 110 1.77 3.74 -8.85
N TRP A 111 2.11 4.39 -9.93
CA TRP A 111 2.77 5.68 -9.93
C TRP A 111 1.81 6.77 -10.38
N TRP A 112 1.69 7.83 -9.60
CA TRP A 112 0.91 9.01 -9.96
C TRP A 112 1.88 10.19 -10.19
N PRO A 113 2.27 10.46 -11.46
CA PRO A 113 3.36 11.39 -11.78
C PRO A 113 3.13 12.80 -11.26
N GLU A 114 1.90 13.32 -11.41
CA GLU A 114 1.56 14.69 -11.01
C GLU A 114 1.84 14.98 -9.54
N HIS A 115 1.61 14.01 -8.68
CA HIS A 115 1.81 14.10 -7.23
C HIS A 115 3.08 13.39 -6.74
N ARG A 116 3.86 12.82 -7.65
CA ARG A 116 5.00 11.95 -7.29
C ARG A 116 4.61 10.94 -6.20
N ALA A 117 3.42 10.35 -6.35
CA ALA A 117 2.89 9.40 -5.39
C ALA A 117 3.10 7.96 -5.87
N LEU A 118 3.75 7.14 -5.03
CA LEU A 118 3.97 5.73 -5.25
C LEU A 118 3.07 4.93 -4.31
N VAL A 119 2.24 4.05 -4.87
CA VAL A 119 1.33 3.17 -4.11
C VAL A 119 1.80 1.74 -4.28
N VAL A 120 2.07 1.05 -3.17
CA VAL A 120 2.55 -0.34 -3.16
C VAL A 120 1.74 -1.18 -2.18
N ALA A 121 1.53 -2.46 -2.50
CA ALA A 121 0.76 -3.34 -1.64
C ALA A 121 1.61 -3.95 -0.51
N GLU A 122 2.72 -4.63 -0.85
CA GLU A 122 3.44 -5.43 0.14
C GLU A 122 4.97 -5.46 -0.04
N VAL A 123 5.52 -4.91 -1.13
CA VAL A 123 6.99 -4.90 -1.32
C VAL A 123 7.68 -4.12 -0.21
N VAL A 124 7.13 -2.98 0.18
CA VAL A 124 7.59 -2.20 1.33
C VAL A 124 6.41 -1.84 2.24
N GLY A 125 6.71 -1.53 3.50
CA GLY A 125 5.73 -1.14 4.51
C GLY A 125 6.39 -0.42 5.67
N THR A 126 5.58 0.15 6.58
CA THR A 126 6.07 0.97 7.69
C THR A 126 5.91 0.30 9.05
N ILE A 127 5.38 -0.91 9.12
CA ILE A 127 5.24 -1.68 10.36
C ILE A 127 6.55 -2.38 10.77
N PRO A 128 6.70 -2.74 12.05
CA PRO A 128 7.91 -3.41 12.57
C PRO A 128 8.31 -4.68 11.82
N ALA A 129 7.36 -5.45 11.30
CA ALA A 129 7.64 -6.64 10.50
C ALA A 129 8.44 -6.31 9.22
N PHE A 130 8.17 -5.16 8.59
CA PHE A 130 8.83 -4.70 7.38
C PHE A 130 10.15 -3.97 7.65
N ASN A 131 10.21 -3.13 8.69
CA ASN A 131 11.39 -2.32 8.98
C ASN A 131 12.32 -2.95 10.05
N ALA A 132 12.08 -4.23 10.41
CA ALA A 132 12.85 -4.95 11.44
C ALA A 132 12.93 -4.19 12.78
N GLY A 133 11.87 -3.44 13.13
CA GLY A 133 11.79 -2.64 14.36
C GLY A 133 12.69 -1.41 14.38
N ARG A 134 13.16 -0.91 13.23
CA ARG A 134 13.94 0.34 13.12
C ARG A 134 13.08 1.59 13.02
N GLY A 135 11.80 1.43 12.68
CA GLY A 135 10.93 2.53 12.27
C GLY A 135 11.14 2.94 10.80
N GLY A 136 10.19 3.74 10.29
CA GLY A 136 10.18 4.16 8.90
C GLY A 136 9.87 3.03 7.91
N VAL A 137 10.26 3.23 6.66
CA VAL A 137 10.01 2.28 5.56
C VAL A 137 10.96 1.09 5.63
N GLY A 138 10.45 -0.11 5.39
CA GLY A 138 11.25 -1.33 5.33
C GLY A 138 10.77 -2.29 4.25
N MET A 139 11.66 -3.20 3.84
CA MET A 139 11.39 -4.22 2.83
C MET A 139 10.65 -5.42 3.43
N HIS A 140 9.67 -5.97 2.70
CA HIS A 140 8.99 -7.21 3.11
C HIS A 140 10.02 -8.32 3.42
N PRO A 141 9.90 -9.04 4.54
CA PRO A 141 10.91 -10.01 4.99
C PRO A 141 11.35 -11.03 3.94
N THR A 142 10.41 -11.57 3.17
CA THR A 142 10.68 -12.57 2.13
C THR A 142 11.45 -12.00 0.93
N LEU A 143 11.31 -10.70 0.64
CA LEU A 143 11.96 -10.05 -0.49
C LEU A 143 13.36 -9.50 -0.15
N ARG A 144 13.75 -9.47 1.12
CA ARG A 144 15.03 -8.92 1.55
C ARG A 144 16.26 -9.53 0.89
N PRO A 145 16.34 -10.87 0.66
CA PRO A 145 17.50 -11.45 -0.01
C PRO A 145 17.65 -10.98 -1.45
N TRP A 146 16.52 -10.76 -2.15
CA TRP A 146 16.45 -10.37 -3.56
C TRP A 146 15.33 -9.32 -3.76
N PRO A 147 15.56 -8.08 -3.31
CA PRO A 147 14.56 -7.03 -3.46
C PRO A 147 14.32 -6.71 -4.94
N PRO A 148 13.06 -6.59 -5.38
CA PRO A 148 12.74 -6.22 -6.77
C PRO A 148 13.30 -4.84 -7.09
N GLY A 149 13.95 -4.68 -8.25
CA GLY A 149 14.63 -3.45 -8.63
C GLY A 149 13.72 -2.36 -9.19
N SER A 150 12.51 -2.71 -9.62
CA SER A 150 11.59 -1.84 -10.36
C SER A 150 11.14 -0.58 -9.61
N LEU A 151 11.14 -0.58 -8.28
CA LEU A 151 10.76 0.62 -7.52
C LEU A 151 11.91 1.61 -7.29
N ARG A 152 13.15 1.26 -7.66
CA ARG A 152 14.34 2.12 -7.43
C ARG A 152 14.40 3.35 -8.33
N GLU A 153 13.64 3.35 -9.41
CA GLU A 153 13.58 4.47 -10.34
C GLU A 153 12.67 5.61 -9.86
N PHE A 154 11.85 5.34 -8.82
CA PHE A 154 10.93 6.33 -8.29
C PHE A 154 11.54 7.12 -7.14
N GLU A 155 11.31 8.41 -7.16
CA GLU A 155 11.62 9.35 -6.07
C GLU A 155 10.30 9.95 -5.57
N PRO A 156 9.52 9.20 -4.77
CA PRO A 156 8.20 9.65 -4.34
C PRO A 156 8.26 10.80 -3.34
N GLU A 157 7.31 11.73 -3.46
CA GLU A 157 6.95 12.69 -2.40
C GLU A 157 5.87 12.10 -1.47
N HIS A 158 5.12 11.10 -1.97
CA HIS A 158 4.15 10.36 -1.21
C HIS A 158 4.34 8.86 -1.45
N LEU A 159 4.57 8.11 -0.37
CA LEU A 159 4.66 6.65 -0.41
C LEU A 159 3.50 6.06 0.39
N LEU A 160 2.54 5.49 -0.33
CA LEU A 160 1.38 4.83 0.23
C LEU A 160 1.62 3.33 0.23
N VAL A 161 1.49 2.71 1.40
CA VAL A 161 1.85 1.30 1.62
C VAL A 161 0.65 0.49 2.05
N GLY A 162 0.61 -0.80 1.75
CA GLY A 162 -0.49 -1.67 2.18
C GLY A 162 -0.41 -2.11 3.65
N HIS A 163 0.69 -1.79 4.36
CA HIS A 163 0.89 -2.13 5.77
C HIS A 163 1.55 -0.99 6.55
N GLY A 164 0.79 -0.37 7.47
CA GLY A 164 1.18 0.78 8.26
C GLY A 164 0.79 2.12 7.64
N ALA A 165 1.20 3.21 8.27
CA ALA A 165 0.87 4.56 7.83
C ALA A 165 1.62 4.96 6.55
N PRO A 166 1.02 5.77 5.68
CA PRO A 166 1.71 6.38 4.55
C PRO A 166 2.85 7.30 5.01
N VAL A 167 3.77 7.59 4.10
CA VAL A 167 4.90 8.51 4.34
C VAL A 167 4.84 9.63 3.31
N HIS A 168 4.95 10.88 3.77
CA HIS A 168 4.87 12.05 2.94
C HIS A 168 6.12 12.93 3.06
N GLY A 169 6.38 13.72 2.02
CA GLY A 169 7.52 14.62 1.93
C GLY A 169 8.85 13.89 1.67
N PRO A 170 9.98 14.53 2.03
CA PRO A 170 11.33 14.00 1.71
C PRO A 170 11.62 12.61 2.29
N GLU A 171 10.90 12.24 3.36
CA GLU A 171 11.05 10.93 4.00
C GLU A 171 10.50 9.78 3.15
N ALA A 172 9.63 10.05 2.17
CA ALA A 172 9.08 9.03 1.28
C ALA A 172 10.18 8.45 0.37
N ALA A 173 10.92 9.30 -0.35
CA ALA A 173 12.03 8.87 -1.21
C ALA A 173 13.20 8.30 -0.41
N THR A 174 13.66 9.00 0.63
CA THR A 174 14.77 8.56 1.47
C THR A 174 14.45 7.28 2.22
N GLY A 175 13.19 7.11 2.65
CA GLY A 175 12.71 5.89 3.29
C GLY A 175 12.69 4.70 2.33
N LEU A 176 12.24 4.91 1.10
CA LEU A 176 12.28 3.88 0.05
C LEU A 176 13.71 3.45 -0.26
N GLU A 177 14.63 4.38 -0.49
CA GLU A 177 16.04 4.11 -0.73
C GLU A 177 16.65 3.31 0.43
N ARG A 178 16.43 3.76 1.66
CA ARG A 178 16.91 3.08 2.87
C ARG A 178 16.37 1.65 3.02
N ALA A 179 15.11 1.40 2.64
CA ALA A 179 14.54 0.06 2.66
C ALA A 179 15.31 -0.90 1.75
N TYR A 180 15.78 -0.43 0.61
CA TYR A 180 16.65 -1.19 -0.30
C TYR A 180 18.05 -1.39 0.27
N GLU A 181 18.69 -0.36 0.81
CA GLU A 181 20.03 -0.42 1.38
C GLU A 181 20.10 -1.40 2.56
N LEU A 182 19.07 -1.37 3.41
CA LEU A 182 19.00 -2.19 4.62
C LEU A 182 18.40 -3.58 4.38
N SER A 183 17.83 -3.85 3.21
CA SER A 183 17.10 -5.09 2.91
C SER A 183 17.85 -6.34 3.39
N ARG A 184 19.08 -6.54 2.92
CA ARG A 184 19.91 -7.71 3.27
C ARG A 184 20.55 -7.57 4.66
N ARG A 185 20.91 -6.36 5.07
CA ARG A 185 21.54 -6.09 6.37
C ARG A 185 20.61 -6.38 7.54
N ASP A 186 19.31 -6.24 7.33
CA ASP A 186 18.28 -6.45 8.36
C ASP A 186 17.78 -7.90 8.45
N ILE A 187 18.26 -8.82 7.60
CA ILE A 187 17.87 -10.24 7.68
C ILE A 187 18.12 -10.83 9.08
N PRO A 188 19.32 -10.70 9.71
CA PRO A 188 19.56 -11.25 11.04
C PRO A 188 18.65 -10.63 12.10
N ARG A 189 18.41 -9.30 12.02
CA ARG A 189 17.57 -8.57 12.97
C ARG A 189 16.10 -8.99 12.87
N ALA A 190 15.59 -9.20 11.66
CA ALA A 190 14.23 -9.65 11.42
C ALA A 190 13.98 -11.05 11.98
N LEU A 191 14.96 -11.95 11.85
CA LEU A 191 14.88 -13.30 12.42
C LEU A 191 14.79 -13.25 13.96
N ILE A 192 15.53 -12.37 14.61
CA ILE A 192 15.47 -12.18 16.07
C ILE A 192 14.09 -11.64 16.50
N GLY A 193 13.50 -10.73 15.71
CA GLY A 193 12.16 -10.17 15.96
C GLY A 193 11.06 -11.23 15.94
N ILE A 194 11.11 -12.15 14.98
CA ILE A 194 10.15 -13.26 14.87
C ILE A 194 10.21 -14.19 16.07
N VAL A 195 11.42 -14.50 16.56
CA VAL A 195 11.61 -15.37 17.73
C VAL A 195 11.06 -14.74 19.01
N LYS A 196 11.09 -13.39 19.14
CA LYS A 196 10.57 -12.67 20.30
C LYS A 196 9.06 -12.50 20.31
N SER A 197 8.43 -12.39 19.13
CA SER A 197 6.96 -12.25 19.00
C SER A 197 6.21 -13.58 19.06
N GLY A 198 6.90 -14.72 19.00
CA GLY A 198 6.34 -16.06 19.14
C GLY A 198 6.37 -16.62 20.57
N ARG A 199 6.69 -15.79 21.56
CA ARG A 199 6.62 -16.09 23.00
C ARG A 199 5.57 -15.18 23.64
#